data_acdc9995a814f073d07e7e1b42719e29
#
_entry.id   acdc9995a814f073d07e7e1b42719e29
#
_cell.length_a   1.000
_cell.length_b   1.000
_cell.length_c   1.000
_cell.angle_alpha   90.00
_cell.angle_beta   90.00
_cell.angle_gamma   90.00
#
_symmetry.space_group_name_H-M   'P 1'
#
loop_
_entity.id
_entity.type
_entity.pdbx_description
1 polymer ?
#
loop_
_entity_poly.entity_id
_entity_poly.type
_entity_poly.pdbx_seq_one_letter_code
_entity_poly.pdbx_strand_id
1 'polypeptide(L)'
;MTAKAKGVRRAPTGALPIARLRARLGVTQEQYARLLGVAWATVSRWERGRARPDPKAAAKLNRLRELADLIGDAIRPQDLPKFLMTPHPELRGHLPADLLENEFSFEAVKNLVLAAQSGTYR
;
A
#
# COMPACT_ATOMS: atom_id res chain seq x y z
N MET A 1 29.95 13.13 -2.34
CA MET A 1 29.48 12.99 -2.34
C MET A 1 29.00 12.61 -2.10
N THR A 2 28.87 12.65 -2.25
CA THR A 2 28.15 12.24 -2.18
C THR A 2 27.48 12.00 -2.02
N ALA A 3 27.39 12.16 -2.17
CA ALA A 3 26.47 12.02 -2.13
C ALA A 3 25.95 11.82 -2.10
N LYS A 4 25.82 11.89 -2.39
CA LYS A 4 25.14 11.79 -2.52
C LYS A 4 24.52 11.53 -2.16
N ALA A 5 24.51 11.57 -2.09
CA ALA A 5 23.74 11.35 -1.84
C ALA A 5 23.36 11.47 -1.37
N LYS A 6 23.28 11.79 -1.42
CA LYS A 6 22.74 11.96 -1.09
C LYS A 6 21.95 12.13 -1.16
N GLY A 7 21.72 12.15 -1.58
CA GLY A 7 20.85 12.22 -1.82
C GLY A 7 20.21 12.17 -1.67
N VAL A 8 20.14 11.93 -2.00
CA VAL A 8 19.34 11.79 -1.80
C VAL A 8 18.70 12.17 -1.06
N ARG A 9 18.63 12.60 -0.83
CA ARG A 9 17.97 13.07 -0.06
C ARG A 9 17.42 14.06 -0.14
N ARG A 10 17.47 14.52 -1.12
CA ARG A 10 16.78 15.49 -1.10
C ARG A 10 15.72 15.48 -1.96
N ALA A 11 15.38 14.47 -2.59
CA ALA A 11 14.08 14.27 -3.20
C ALA A 11 13.04 14.75 -2.22
N PRO A 12 11.92 15.31 -2.68
CA PRO A 12 10.87 15.69 -1.76
C PRO A 12 10.49 14.51 -0.89
N THR A 13 10.31 14.79 0.38
CA THR A 13 9.91 13.78 1.33
C THR A 13 8.60 13.14 0.88
N GLY A 14 8.60 11.83 0.74
CA GLY A 14 7.39 11.09 0.39
C GLY A 14 7.26 10.74 -1.07
N ALA A 15 7.94 11.47 -1.98
CA ALA A 15 7.79 11.19 -3.41
C ALA A 15 8.37 9.83 -3.76
N LEU A 16 9.62 9.58 -3.42
CA LEU A 16 10.27 8.33 -3.70
C LEU A 16 9.68 7.14 -2.92
N PRO A 17 9.40 7.29 -1.62
CA PRO A 17 8.74 6.21 -0.89
C PRO A 17 7.38 5.84 -1.45
N ILE A 18 6.63 6.80 -1.96
CA ILE A 18 5.31 6.51 -2.55
C ILE A 18 5.46 5.66 -3.80
N ALA A 19 6.39 6.03 -4.69
CA ALA A 19 6.62 5.27 -5.91
C ALA A 19 7.20 3.89 -5.61
N ARG A 20 8.08 3.80 -4.62
CA ARG A 20 8.65 2.51 -4.23
C ARG A 20 7.61 1.57 -3.67
N LEU A 21 6.70 2.10 -2.87
CA LEU A 21 5.62 1.27 -2.34
C LEU A 21 4.75 0.74 -3.47
N ARG A 22 4.44 1.60 -4.44
CA ARG A 22 3.66 1.17 -5.59
C ARG A 22 4.35 0.03 -6.34
N ALA A 23 5.66 0.17 -6.59
CA ALA A 23 6.42 -0.86 -7.26
C ALA A 23 6.42 -2.16 -6.46
N ARG A 24 6.53 -2.05 -5.15
CA ARG A 24 6.54 -3.20 -4.27
C ARG A 24 5.20 -3.92 -4.29
N LEU A 25 4.10 -3.17 -4.39
CA LEU A 25 2.76 -3.74 -4.47
C LEU A 25 2.45 -4.30 -5.86
N GLY A 26 3.25 -3.95 -6.85
CA GLY A 26 3.05 -4.45 -8.21
C GLY A 26 1.85 -3.87 -8.91
N VAL A 27 1.41 -2.67 -8.52
CA VAL A 27 0.22 -2.05 -9.10
C VAL A 27 0.60 -0.89 -10.01
N THR A 28 -0.27 -0.59 -10.96
CA THR A 28 -0.13 0.59 -11.81
C THR A 28 -0.53 1.83 -11.00
N GLN A 29 -0.23 3.01 -11.54
CA GLN A 29 -0.68 4.25 -10.89
C GLN A 29 -2.21 4.30 -10.78
N GLU A 30 -2.89 3.77 -11.78
CA GLU A 30 -4.36 3.75 -11.76
C GLU A 30 -4.91 2.82 -10.68
N GLN A 31 -4.31 1.63 -10.56
CA GLN A 31 -4.70 0.69 -9.51
C GLN A 31 -4.38 1.27 -8.13
N TYR A 32 -3.23 1.92 -8.00
CA TYR A 32 -2.81 2.54 -6.76
C TYR A 32 -3.81 3.63 -6.35
N ALA A 33 -4.23 4.44 -7.32
CA ALA A 33 -5.23 5.49 -7.08
C ALA A 33 -6.53 4.89 -6.56
N ARG A 34 -6.96 3.77 -7.14
CA ARG A 34 -8.16 3.09 -6.67
C ARG A 34 -8.01 2.57 -5.25
N LEU A 35 -6.85 2.00 -4.94
CA LEU A 35 -6.57 1.52 -3.58
C LEU A 35 -6.68 2.65 -2.57
N LEU A 36 -6.24 3.83 -2.95
CA LEU A 36 -6.16 4.98 -2.05
C LEU A 36 -7.40 5.87 -2.10
N GLY A 37 -8.29 5.60 -3.06
CA GLY A 37 -9.50 6.41 -3.19
C GLY A 37 -9.25 7.80 -3.71
N VAL A 38 -8.25 7.98 -4.58
CA VAL A 38 -7.90 9.29 -5.13
C VAL A 38 -7.84 9.20 -6.65
N ALA A 39 -7.71 10.35 -7.31
CA ALA A 39 -7.56 10.39 -8.75
C ALA A 39 -6.16 9.96 -9.18
N TRP A 40 -6.07 9.39 -10.37
CA TRP A 40 -4.79 9.00 -10.94
C TRP A 40 -3.82 10.19 -10.99
N ALA A 41 -4.31 11.36 -11.39
CA ALA A 41 -3.47 12.56 -11.49
C ALA A 41 -2.88 12.93 -10.14
N THR A 42 -3.61 12.66 -9.05
CA THR A 42 -3.12 12.92 -7.70
C THR A 42 -1.91 12.04 -7.38
N VAL A 43 -2.01 10.74 -7.68
CA VAL A 43 -0.88 9.83 -7.48
C VAL A 43 0.33 10.29 -8.31
N SER A 44 0.08 10.68 -9.54
CA SER A 44 1.15 11.13 -10.43
C SER A 44 1.86 12.35 -9.85
N ARG A 45 1.11 13.30 -9.30
CA ARG A 45 1.72 14.48 -8.67
C ARG A 45 2.54 14.11 -7.45
N TRP A 46 2.06 13.19 -6.65
CA TRP A 46 2.80 12.72 -5.47
C TRP A 46 4.13 12.10 -5.89
N GLU A 47 4.09 11.24 -6.90
CA GLU A 47 5.30 10.52 -7.32
C GLU A 47 6.33 11.44 -7.97
N ARG A 48 5.86 12.56 -8.51
CA ARG A 48 6.77 13.55 -9.08
C ARG A 48 7.19 14.62 -8.06
N GLY A 49 6.75 14.48 -6.83
CA GLY A 49 7.12 15.42 -5.78
C GLY A 49 6.44 16.77 -5.87
N ARG A 50 5.35 16.85 -6.64
CA ARG A 50 4.65 18.13 -6.85
C ARG A 50 3.53 18.36 -5.85
N ALA A 51 3.19 17.35 -5.09
CA ALA A 51 2.16 17.45 -4.06
C ALA A 51 2.44 16.39 -3.01
N ARG A 52 1.89 16.60 -1.83
CA ARG A 52 2.01 15.65 -0.73
C ARG A 52 0.65 15.06 -0.43
N PRO A 53 0.59 13.78 -0.01
CA PRO A 53 -0.67 13.20 0.43
C PRO A 53 -1.21 13.98 1.63
N ASP A 54 -2.51 14.18 1.65
CA ASP A 54 -3.15 14.75 2.83
C ASP A 54 -3.10 13.70 3.97
N PRO A 55 -3.46 14.09 5.21
CA PRO A 55 -3.35 13.16 6.33
C PRO A 55 -4.11 11.86 6.15
N LYS A 56 -5.29 11.90 5.51
CA LYS A 56 -6.06 10.70 5.28
C LYS A 56 -5.35 9.76 4.31
N ALA A 57 -4.87 10.29 3.20
CA ALA A 57 -4.13 9.49 2.22
C ALA A 57 -2.81 9.00 2.81
N ALA A 58 -2.13 9.83 3.59
CA ALA A 58 -0.88 9.43 4.23
C ALA A 58 -1.10 8.25 5.16
N ALA A 59 -2.21 8.26 5.90
CA ALA A 59 -2.53 7.15 6.80
C ALA A 59 -2.76 5.86 6.02
N LYS A 60 -3.48 5.93 4.90
CA LYS A 60 -3.69 4.76 4.06
C LYS A 60 -2.37 4.24 3.49
N LEU A 61 -1.51 5.14 3.07
CA LEU A 61 -0.19 4.74 2.55
C LEU A 61 0.63 4.04 3.62
N ASN A 62 0.56 4.51 4.85
CA ASN A 62 1.27 3.87 5.96
C ASN A 62 0.71 2.46 6.21
N ARG A 63 -0.60 2.30 6.13
CA ARG A 63 -1.22 0.98 6.30
C ARG A 63 -0.83 0.03 5.17
N LEU A 64 -0.77 0.53 3.95
CA LEU A 64 -0.32 -0.29 2.83
C LEU A 64 1.13 -0.73 3.01
N ARG A 65 1.98 0.17 3.51
CA ARG A 65 3.37 -0.18 3.76
C ARG A 65 3.47 -1.24 4.86
N GLU A 66 2.72 -1.04 5.93
CA GLU A 66 2.70 -2.01 7.01
C GLU A 66 2.22 -3.37 6.51
N LEU A 67 1.18 -3.37 5.68
CA LEU A 67 0.64 -4.61 5.12
C LEU A 67 1.66 -5.30 4.22
N ALA A 68 2.35 -4.53 3.38
CA ALA A 68 3.38 -5.09 2.51
C ALA A 68 4.51 -5.73 3.32
N ASP A 69 4.91 -5.08 4.41
CA ASP A 69 5.92 -5.64 5.29
C ASP A 69 5.44 -6.92 5.95
N LEU A 70 4.20 -6.92 6.39
CA LEU A 70 3.62 -8.07 7.08
C LEU A 70 3.47 -9.26 6.15
N ILE A 71 3.07 -9.00 4.91
CA ILE A 71 2.89 -10.07 3.92
C ILE A 71 4.22 -10.76 3.62
N GLY A 72 5.31 -9.99 3.49
CA GLY A 72 6.61 -10.58 3.18
C GLY A 72 6.52 -11.49 1.98
N ASP A 73 6.83 -12.76 2.17
CA ASP A 73 6.80 -13.75 1.09
C ASP A 73 5.53 -14.58 1.08
N ALA A 74 4.57 -14.28 1.92
CA ALA A 74 3.35 -15.10 2.01
C ALA A 74 2.51 -15.02 0.75
N ILE A 75 2.54 -13.90 0.05
CA ILE A 75 1.83 -13.71 -1.20
C ILE A 75 2.85 -13.29 -2.25
N ARG A 76 2.82 -13.95 -3.40
CA ARG A 76 3.75 -13.58 -4.46
C ARG A 76 3.46 -12.16 -4.94
N PRO A 77 4.49 -11.39 -5.32
CA PRO A 77 4.26 -10.01 -5.75
C PRO A 77 3.23 -9.89 -6.87
N GLN A 78 3.22 -10.84 -7.81
CA GLN A 78 2.27 -10.75 -8.92
C GLN A 78 0.83 -11.03 -8.50
N ASP A 79 0.62 -11.64 -7.34
CA ASP A 79 -0.73 -11.95 -6.84
C ASP A 79 -1.25 -10.88 -5.87
N LEU A 80 -0.39 -9.96 -5.47
CA LEU A 80 -0.74 -8.98 -4.46
C LEU A 80 -1.87 -8.03 -4.90
N PRO A 81 -1.83 -7.51 -6.15
CA PRO A 81 -2.95 -6.66 -6.58
C PRO A 81 -4.28 -7.39 -6.54
N LYS A 82 -4.30 -8.66 -6.92
CA LYS A 82 -5.51 -9.45 -6.88
C LYS A 82 -6.00 -9.63 -5.45
N PHE A 83 -5.09 -9.93 -4.53
CA PHE A 83 -5.46 -10.06 -3.11
C PHE A 83 -6.13 -8.78 -2.60
N LEU A 84 -5.54 -7.63 -2.90
CA LEU A 84 -6.03 -6.36 -2.40
C LEU A 84 -7.40 -5.98 -2.97
N MET A 85 -7.70 -6.45 -4.18
CA MET A 85 -8.91 -6.04 -4.88
C MET A 85 -9.93 -7.17 -5.02
N THR A 86 -9.81 -8.23 -4.23
CA THR A 86 -10.75 -9.34 -4.25
C THR A 86 -11.50 -9.41 -2.93
N PRO A 87 -12.83 -9.58 -2.95
CA PRO A 87 -13.58 -9.78 -1.69
C PRO A 87 -13.15 -11.08 -1.03
N HIS A 88 -13.05 -11.07 0.29
CA HIS A 88 -12.68 -12.27 1.05
C HIS A 88 -13.76 -12.58 2.07
N PRO A 89 -14.20 -13.86 2.14
CA PRO A 89 -15.19 -14.24 3.16
C PRO A 89 -14.73 -13.91 4.57
N GLU A 90 -13.43 -14.07 4.84
CA GLU A 90 -12.85 -13.76 6.14
C GLU A 90 -12.99 -12.29 6.51
N LEU A 91 -13.19 -11.44 5.51
CA LEU A 91 -13.40 -10.00 5.71
C LEU A 91 -14.86 -9.63 5.45
N ARG A 92 -15.76 -10.61 5.59
CA ARG A 92 -17.21 -10.41 5.37
C ARG A 92 -17.51 -9.91 3.96
N GLY A 93 -16.70 -10.34 2.99
CA GLY A 93 -16.89 -9.96 1.59
C GLY A 93 -16.30 -8.62 1.22
N HIS A 94 -15.59 -7.98 2.14
CA HIS A 94 -14.93 -6.72 1.83
C HIS A 94 -13.60 -6.94 1.13
N LEU A 95 -13.19 -5.95 0.38
CA LEU A 95 -11.85 -5.93 -0.20
C LEU A 95 -10.86 -5.46 0.86
N PRO A 96 -9.66 -6.05 0.92
CA PRO A 96 -8.64 -5.46 1.79
C PRO A 96 -8.44 -3.97 1.53
N ALA A 97 -8.52 -3.55 0.26
CA ALA A 97 -8.36 -2.13 -0.09
C ALA A 97 -9.39 -1.25 0.64
N ASP A 98 -10.61 -1.72 0.79
CA ASP A 98 -11.67 -0.94 1.44
C ASP A 98 -11.45 -0.81 2.94
N LEU A 99 -10.67 -1.72 3.53
CA LEU A 99 -10.46 -1.74 4.97
C LEU A 99 -9.23 -0.96 5.41
N LEU A 100 -8.63 -0.21 4.49
CA LEU A 100 -7.50 0.68 4.82
C LEU A 100 -7.98 1.99 5.43
N GLU A 101 -9.28 2.16 5.57
CA GLU A 101 -9.90 3.42 5.97
C GLU A 101 -9.49 3.86 7.38
N ASN A 102 -9.37 2.90 8.30
CA ASN A 102 -8.99 3.21 9.67
C ASN A 102 -8.31 1.98 10.30
N GLU A 103 -7.72 2.19 11.47
CA GLU A 103 -6.98 1.12 12.13
C GLU A 103 -7.87 -0.03 12.55
N PHE A 104 -9.09 0.26 12.95
CA PHE A 104 -10.00 -0.78 13.41
C PHE A 104 -10.31 -1.78 12.29
N SER A 105 -10.72 -1.27 11.12
CA SER A 105 -11.03 -2.16 10.00
C SER A 105 -9.77 -2.82 9.42
N PHE A 106 -8.64 -2.12 9.48
CA PHE A 106 -7.37 -2.64 8.98
C PHE A 106 -6.89 -3.84 9.81
N GLU A 107 -7.25 -3.88 11.07
CA GLU A 107 -6.87 -4.99 11.95
C GLU A 107 -7.34 -6.34 11.40
N ALA A 108 -8.53 -6.36 10.81
CA ALA A 108 -9.06 -7.60 10.21
C ALA A 108 -8.18 -8.09 9.07
N VAL A 109 -7.67 -7.16 8.26
CA VAL A 109 -6.78 -7.52 7.15
C VAL A 109 -5.47 -8.09 7.68
N LYS A 110 -4.91 -7.46 8.71
CA LYS A 110 -3.67 -7.94 9.30
C LYS A 110 -3.85 -9.34 9.88
N ASN A 111 -4.97 -9.58 10.55
CA ASN A 111 -5.24 -10.88 11.14
C ASN A 111 -5.36 -11.96 10.06
N LEU A 112 -5.98 -11.62 8.93
CA LEU A 112 -6.09 -12.56 7.81
C LEU A 112 -4.71 -12.95 7.30
N VAL A 113 -3.82 -11.96 7.11
CA VAL A 113 -2.47 -12.24 6.63
C VAL A 113 -1.68 -13.06 7.64
N LEU A 114 -1.79 -12.73 8.92
CA LEU A 114 -1.08 -13.47 9.96
C LEU A 114 -1.56 -14.91 10.02
N ALA A 115 -2.85 -15.14 9.89
CA ALA A 115 -3.39 -16.50 9.88
C ALA A 115 -2.84 -17.31 8.71
N ALA A 116 -2.74 -16.66 7.54
CA ALA A 116 -2.18 -17.32 6.36
C ALA A 116 -0.72 -17.71 6.58
N GLN A 117 0.04 -16.82 7.21
CA GLN A 117 1.46 -17.06 7.45
C GLN A 117 1.69 -18.16 8.48
N SER A 118 0.77 -18.29 9.44
CA SER A 118 0.92 -19.31 10.48
C SER A 118 0.42 -20.69 10.04
N GLY A 119 -0.15 -20.76 8.83
CA GLY A 119 -0.66 -22.04 8.32
C GLY A 119 -2.03 -22.41 8.82
N THR A 120 -2.69 -21.52 9.56
CA THR A 120 -4.04 -21.79 10.08
C THR A 120 -5.14 -21.40 9.12
N TYR A 121 -4.81 -20.59 8.12
CA TYR A 121 -5.77 -20.15 7.12
C TYR A 121 -5.84 -21.17 5.97
N ARG A 122 -7.06 -21.42 5.47
CA ARG A 122 -7.27 -22.32 4.34
C ARG A 122 -8.04 -21.64 3.23
#